data_83d8728455ab25d7882973f6d99dd5d0
#
_entry.id   83d8728455ab25d7882973f6d99dd5d0
#
_cell.length_a   1.000
_cell.length_b   1.000
_cell.length_c   1.000
_cell.angle_alpha   90.00
_cell.angle_beta   90.00
_cell.angle_gamma   90.00
#
_symmetry.space_group_name_H-M   'P 1'
#
loop_
_entity.id
_entity.type
_entity.pdbx_description
1 polymer ?
#
loop_
_entity_poly.entity_id
_entity_poly.type
_entity_poly.pdbx_seq_one_letter_code
_entity_poly.pdbx_strand_id
1 'polypeptide(L)'
;MIKNTFLSNTDNASVSLRKHLLESCNLHTVLDMPGGTFLGAGVKTVVLFFKKGEPTEKVWYYAMDPGRNMGKTNPLNDKDLEEFVALEKSKPETEKSWSINVKDIDTSTYDLSVKNPNAPEEAPLRAPEEILEEMVALDAETKDILQSIKNLLA
;
A
#
# COMPACT_ATOMS: atom_id res chain seq x y z
N MET A 1 12.82 4.97 -7.47
CA MET A 1 11.96 3.84 -7.12
C MET A 1 12.74 2.86 -6.27
N ILE A 2 12.18 2.38 -5.16
CA ILE A 2 12.81 1.52 -4.17
C ILE A 2 11.78 0.59 -3.52
N LYS A 3 12.21 -0.49 -2.85
CA LYS A 3 11.32 -1.36 -2.07
C LYS A 3 10.65 -0.56 -0.95
N ASN A 4 9.37 -0.82 -0.68
CA ASN A 4 8.61 -0.15 0.39
C ASN A 4 9.29 -0.30 1.77
N THR A 5 9.93 -1.44 2.04
CA THR A 5 10.66 -1.68 3.29
C THR A 5 11.76 -0.65 3.58
N PHE A 6 12.27 0.05 2.55
CA PHE A 6 13.23 1.15 2.74
C PHE A 6 12.67 2.27 3.63
N LEU A 7 11.36 2.48 3.63
CA LEU A 7 10.75 3.56 4.42
C LEU A 7 10.90 3.32 5.93
N SER A 8 10.93 2.06 6.38
CA SER A 8 10.96 1.66 7.80
C SER A 8 12.20 0.88 8.24
N ASN A 9 13.06 0.44 7.30
CA ASN A 9 14.26 -0.32 7.66
C ASN A 9 15.14 0.43 8.69
N THR A 10 15.62 -0.29 9.69
CA THR A 10 16.43 0.25 10.79
C THR A 10 17.93 0.05 10.61
N ASP A 11 18.38 -0.52 9.49
CA ASP A 11 19.79 -0.63 9.18
C ASP A 11 20.43 0.75 8.95
N ASN A 12 21.71 0.88 9.32
CA ASN A 12 22.42 2.15 9.28
C ASN A 12 22.44 2.80 7.89
N ALA A 13 22.47 2.02 6.83
CA ALA A 13 22.51 2.52 5.46
C ALA A 13 21.16 3.16 5.08
N SER A 14 20.05 2.48 5.38
CA SER A 14 18.69 2.99 5.12
C SER A 14 18.40 4.24 5.94
N VAL A 15 18.75 4.25 7.23
CA VAL A 15 18.59 5.42 8.12
C VAL A 15 19.41 6.60 7.61
N SER A 16 20.70 6.40 7.30
CA SER A 16 21.57 7.46 6.79
C SER A 16 21.07 8.03 5.46
N LEU A 17 20.56 7.17 4.58
CA LEU A 17 20.05 7.62 3.27
C LEU A 17 18.75 8.41 3.43
N ARG A 18 17.83 7.99 4.30
CA ARG A 18 16.60 8.76 4.60
C ARG A 18 16.93 10.11 5.23
N LYS A 19 17.87 10.13 6.20
CA LYS A 19 18.39 11.37 6.78
C LYS A 19 18.91 12.30 5.71
N HIS A 20 19.82 11.82 4.87
CA HIS A 20 20.40 12.62 3.78
C HIS A 20 19.32 13.13 2.81
N LEU A 21 18.35 12.29 2.47
CA LEU A 21 17.24 12.66 1.59
C LEU A 21 16.40 13.80 2.17
N LEU A 22 16.11 13.77 3.48
CA LEU A 22 15.31 14.79 4.14
C LEU A 22 16.07 16.10 4.41
N GLU A 23 17.36 16.01 4.75
CA GLU A 23 18.19 17.17 5.10
C GLU A 23 18.78 17.90 3.88
N SER A 24 19.10 17.18 2.81
CA SER A 24 19.81 17.71 1.64
C SER A 24 18.98 17.76 0.36
N CYS A 25 17.80 17.17 0.39
CA CYS A 25 16.86 17.16 -0.72
C CYS A 25 15.45 17.47 -0.23
N ASN A 26 14.63 18.08 -1.08
CA ASN A 26 13.21 18.24 -0.83
C ASN A 26 12.47 17.01 -1.35
N LEU A 27 12.23 16.03 -0.48
CA LEU A 27 11.36 14.90 -0.75
C LEU A 27 9.91 15.37 -0.65
N HIS A 28 9.34 15.74 -1.78
CA HIS A 28 8.01 16.36 -1.81
C HIS A 28 6.86 15.38 -2.05
N THR A 29 7.13 14.16 -2.58
CA THR A 29 6.08 13.20 -2.92
C THR A 29 6.59 11.77 -2.77
N VAL A 30 5.78 10.93 -2.13
CA VAL A 30 5.95 9.47 -2.03
C VAL A 30 4.74 8.80 -2.66
N LEU A 31 4.94 8.08 -3.76
CA LEU A 31 3.91 7.27 -4.41
C LEU A 31 4.09 5.82 -3.95
N ASP A 32 3.13 5.31 -3.16
CA ASP A 32 3.09 3.91 -2.73
C ASP A 32 2.39 3.07 -3.79
N MET A 33 3.12 2.12 -4.36
CA MET A 33 2.65 1.26 -5.44
C MET A 33 2.16 -0.08 -4.87
N PRO A 34 1.03 -0.62 -5.36
CA PRO A 34 0.55 -1.92 -4.92
C PRO A 34 1.53 -3.05 -5.23
N GLY A 35 1.46 -4.14 -4.47
CA GLY A 35 2.25 -5.34 -4.74
C GLY A 35 1.94 -5.90 -6.13
N GLY A 36 2.97 -6.47 -6.80
CA GLY A 36 2.82 -7.04 -8.14
C GLY A 36 2.91 -6.04 -9.30
N THR A 37 3.05 -4.74 -9.04
CA THR A 37 3.21 -3.70 -10.08
C THR A 37 4.42 -3.97 -10.97
N PHE A 38 5.52 -4.44 -10.40
CA PHE A 38 6.74 -4.77 -11.15
C PHE A 38 6.85 -6.29 -11.29
N LEU A 39 6.87 -6.75 -12.54
CA LEU A 39 6.94 -8.17 -12.90
C LEU A 39 8.13 -8.85 -12.22
N GLY A 40 7.86 -9.96 -11.51
CA GLY A 40 8.86 -10.77 -10.82
C GLY A 40 9.11 -10.41 -9.35
N ALA A 41 8.56 -9.33 -8.85
CA ALA A 41 8.63 -8.99 -7.43
C ALA A 41 7.23 -8.89 -6.83
N GLY A 42 6.82 -9.87 -6.02
CA GLY A 42 5.63 -9.76 -5.15
C GLY A 42 5.81 -8.69 -4.05
N VAL A 43 6.82 -7.83 -4.17
CA VAL A 43 7.20 -6.84 -3.16
C VAL A 43 6.57 -5.50 -3.51
N LYS A 44 5.94 -4.87 -2.52
CA LYS A 44 5.54 -3.46 -2.62
C LYS A 44 6.74 -2.57 -2.88
N THR A 45 6.55 -1.58 -3.74
CA THR A 45 7.58 -0.59 -4.07
C THR A 45 7.03 0.81 -3.90
N VAL A 46 7.92 1.77 -3.67
CA VAL A 46 7.59 3.20 -3.61
C VAL A 46 8.41 3.98 -4.63
N VAL A 47 7.81 5.02 -5.16
CA VAL A 47 8.50 6.00 -5.99
C VAL A 47 8.66 7.28 -5.18
N LEU A 48 9.90 7.72 -5.00
CA LEU A 48 10.26 8.91 -4.26
C LEU A 48 10.55 10.04 -5.25
N PHE A 49 9.83 11.15 -5.14
CA PHE A 49 10.05 12.34 -5.95
C PHE A 49 10.69 13.42 -5.09
N PHE A 50 11.87 13.84 -5.47
CA PHE A 50 12.63 14.82 -4.69
C PHE A 50 13.40 15.78 -5.58
N LYS A 51 13.68 16.96 -5.06
CA LYS A 51 14.53 17.99 -5.67
C LYS A 51 15.77 18.17 -4.80
N LYS A 52 16.94 18.13 -5.40
CA LYS A 52 18.22 18.31 -4.70
C LYS A 52 18.43 19.78 -4.36
N GLY A 53 19.02 20.04 -3.19
CA GLY A 53 19.53 21.35 -2.78
C GLY A 53 18.68 22.13 -1.76
N GLU A 54 17.53 21.58 -1.35
CA GLU A 54 16.66 22.17 -0.34
C GLU A 54 16.25 21.10 0.68
N PRO A 55 16.18 21.37 1.98
CA PRO A 55 15.67 20.41 2.95
C PRO A 55 14.17 20.18 2.75
N THR A 56 13.73 18.99 3.16
CA THR A 56 12.30 18.65 3.14
C THR A 56 11.58 19.31 4.31
N GLU A 57 10.45 19.95 4.03
CA GLU A 57 9.56 20.50 5.07
C GLU A 57 8.33 19.62 5.26
N LYS A 58 7.73 19.19 4.16
CA LYS A 58 6.48 18.43 4.13
C LYS A 58 6.56 17.36 3.04
N VAL A 59 6.13 16.15 3.35
CA VAL A 59 6.06 15.03 2.41
C VAL A 59 4.60 14.71 2.15
N TRP A 60 4.19 14.68 0.89
CA TRP A 60 2.88 14.23 0.47
C TRP A 60 2.96 12.76 0.02
N TYR A 61 2.05 11.94 0.53
CA TYR A 61 1.92 10.52 0.22
C TYR A 61 0.69 10.28 -0.63
N TYR A 62 0.82 9.38 -1.57
CA TYR A 62 -0.30 8.87 -2.35
C TYR A 62 -0.23 7.34 -2.39
N ALA A 63 -1.24 6.68 -1.84
CA ALA A 63 -1.40 5.23 -1.89
C ALA A 63 -2.19 4.86 -3.14
N MET A 64 -1.52 4.30 -4.14
CA MET A 64 -2.15 3.88 -5.38
C MET A 64 -2.96 2.60 -5.17
N ASP A 65 -4.26 2.68 -5.42
CA ASP A 65 -5.16 1.55 -5.42
C ASP A 65 -5.92 1.49 -6.76
N PRO A 66 -5.52 0.58 -7.67
CA PRO A 66 -6.20 0.39 -8.94
C PRO A 66 -7.49 -0.45 -8.84
N GLY A 67 -7.90 -0.86 -7.63
CA GLY A 67 -9.08 -1.72 -7.39
C GLY A 67 -8.96 -3.14 -7.95
N ARG A 68 -7.74 -3.56 -8.32
CA ARG A 68 -7.45 -4.89 -8.87
C ARG A 68 -6.06 -5.38 -8.48
N ASN A 69 -5.88 -6.68 -8.47
CA ASN A 69 -4.55 -7.27 -8.25
C ASN A 69 -3.65 -7.02 -9.48
N MET A 70 -2.50 -6.40 -9.20
CA MET A 70 -1.46 -6.18 -10.22
C MET A 70 -0.65 -7.45 -10.48
N GLY A 71 -0.19 -7.62 -11.71
CA GLY A 71 0.60 -8.77 -12.08
C GLY A 71 0.85 -8.88 -13.58
N LYS A 72 1.39 -10.01 -14.00
CA LYS A 72 1.73 -10.25 -15.41
C LYS A 72 0.51 -10.15 -16.35
N THR A 73 -0.65 -10.60 -15.89
CA THR A 73 -1.90 -10.56 -16.68
C THR A 73 -2.63 -9.23 -16.56
N ASN A 74 -2.38 -8.48 -15.49
CA ASN A 74 -2.96 -7.17 -15.21
C ASN A 74 -1.84 -6.16 -14.90
N PRO A 75 -1.04 -5.75 -15.88
CA PRO A 75 0.05 -4.81 -15.68
C PRO A 75 -0.47 -3.40 -15.37
N LEU A 76 0.42 -2.58 -14.82
CA LEU A 76 0.21 -1.14 -14.66
C LEU A 76 -0.04 -0.52 -16.04
N ASN A 77 -1.00 0.40 -16.11
CA ASN A 77 -1.31 1.17 -17.30
C ASN A 77 -1.50 2.66 -16.95
N ASP A 78 -1.57 3.51 -17.99
CA ASP A 78 -1.63 4.97 -17.82
C ASP A 78 -2.87 5.41 -17.03
N LYS A 79 -3.99 4.73 -17.17
CA LYS A 79 -5.24 5.05 -16.43
C LYS A 79 -5.09 4.90 -14.93
N ASP A 80 -4.26 3.95 -14.47
CA ASP A 80 -4.00 3.74 -13.05
C ASP A 80 -3.28 4.94 -12.42
N LEU A 81 -2.56 5.72 -13.22
CA LEU A 81 -1.78 6.88 -12.79
C LEU A 81 -2.48 8.23 -13.03
N GLU A 82 -3.59 8.25 -13.78
CA GLU A 82 -4.31 9.50 -14.12
C GLU A 82 -4.70 10.31 -12.87
N GLU A 83 -5.25 9.63 -11.86
CA GLU A 83 -5.65 10.26 -10.60
C GLU A 83 -4.44 10.87 -9.87
N PHE A 84 -3.36 10.10 -9.74
CA PHE A 84 -2.12 10.58 -9.14
C PHE A 84 -1.56 11.81 -9.86
N VAL A 85 -1.48 11.78 -11.19
CA VAL A 85 -0.95 12.89 -12.00
C VAL A 85 -1.83 14.14 -11.87
N ALA A 86 -3.15 13.98 -11.79
CA ALA A 86 -4.07 15.09 -11.60
C ALA A 86 -3.90 15.74 -10.20
N LEU A 87 -3.66 14.94 -9.17
CA LEU A 87 -3.58 15.39 -7.78
C LEU A 87 -2.16 15.85 -7.38
N GLU A 88 -1.10 15.38 -8.06
CA GLU A 88 0.30 15.65 -7.70
C GLU A 88 0.62 17.15 -7.60
N LYS A 89 0.01 17.99 -8.43
CA LYS A 89 0.23 19.45 -8.43
C LYS A 89 -0.41 20.14 -7.23
N SER A 90 -1.61 19.74 -6.85
CA SER A 90 -2.37 20.35 -5.76
C SER A 90 -2.12 19.69 -4.41
N LYS A 91 -1.69 18.42 -4.40
CA LYS A 91 -1.37 17.62 -3.22
C LYS A 91 -2.47 17.67 -2.15
N PRO A 92 -3.73 17.37 -2.51
CA PRO A 92 -4.83 17.39 -1.57
C PRO A 92 -4.72 16.24 -0.57
N GLU A 93 -5.44 16.36 0.54
CA GLU A 93 -5.67 15.27 1.47
C GLU A 93 -6.98 14.57 1.11
N THR A 94 -6.90 13.25 0.87
CA THR A 94 -8.03 12.40 0.49
C THR A 94 -7.93 11.06 1.23
N GLU A 95 -8.87 10.16 1.00
CA GLU A 95 -8.78 8.78 1.53
C GLU A 95 -7.52 8.03 1.08
N LYS A 96 -6.94 8.41 -0.08
CA LYS A 96 -5.74 7.79 -0.65
C LYS A 96 -4.48 8.65 -0.48
N SER A 97 -4.61 9.90 -0.04
CA SER A 97 -3.48 10.82 0.05
C SER A 97 -3.48 11.64 1.32
N TRP A 98 -2.29 11.83 1.87
CA TRP A 98 -2.07 12.59 3.11
C TRP A 98 -0.71 13.24 3.10
N SER A 99 -0.48 14.16 4.03
CA SER A 99 0.80 14.82 4.19
C SER A 99 1.30 14.74 5.62
N ILE A 100 2.61 14.68 5.76
CA ILE A 100 3.28 14.77 7.06
C ILE A 100 4.32 15.88 7.03
N ASN A 101 4.51 16.56 8.17
CA ASN A 101 5.63 17.47 8.35
C ASN A 101 6.87 16.69 8.79
N VAL A 102 8.03 17.07 8.29
CA VAL A 102 9.30 16.41 8.68
C VAL A 102 9.56 16.55 10.19
N LYS A 103 9.03 17.58 10.83
CA LYS A 103 9.13 17.79 12.28
C LYS A 103 8.44 16.71 13.12
N ASP A 104 7.48 16.00 12.52
CA ASP A 104 6.73 14.91 13.17
C ASP A 104 7.41 13.55 12.99
N ILE A 105 8.49 13.51 12.19
CA ILE A 105 9.27 12.29 11.93
C ILE A 105 10.29 12.10 13.04
N ASP A 106 10.38 10.87 13.56
CA ASP A 106 11.39 10.50 14.54
C ASP A 106 12.80 10.64 13.95
N THR A 107 13.59 11.54 14.53
CA THR A 107 14.97 11.83 14.09
C THR A 107 15.98 10.72 14.43
N SER A 108 15.60 9.74 15.24
CA SER A 108 16.46 8.58 15.55
C SER A 108 16.47 7.55 14.43
N THR A 109 15.35 7.38 13.76
CA THR A 109 15.14 6.35 12.72
C THR A 109 14.86 6.94 11.35
N TYR A 110 14.40 8.19 11.27
CA TYR A 110 13.90 8.84 10.06
C TYR A 110 12.85 7.95 9.36
N ASP A 111 11.95 7.34 10.14
CA ASP A 111 10.92 6.45 9.62
C ASP A 111 9.91 7.23 8.76
N LEU A 112 9.80 6.82 7.50
CA LEU A 112 8.90 7.39 6.49
C LEU A 112 7.67 6.50 6.24
N SER A 113 7.49 5.41 6.98
CA SER A 113 6.37 4.47 6.82
C SER A 113 5.09 4.92 7.54
N VAL A 114 4.75 6.19 7.41
CA VAL A 114 3.60 6.78 8.11
C VAL A 114 2.30 6.27 7.50
N LYS A 115 1.40 5.76 8.37
CA LYS A 115 0.07 5.32 7.96
C LYS A 115 -0.79 6.51 7.52
N ASN A 116 -1.67 6.24 6.58
CA ASN A 116 -2.67 7.22 6.15
C ASN A 116 -3.68 7.51 7.29
N PRO A 117 -3.74 8.72 7.83
CA PRO A 117 -4.70 9.07 8.88
C PRO A 117 -6.14 9.16 8.37
N ASN A 118 -6.32 9.31 7.05
CA ASN A 118 -7.61 9.45 6.38
C ASN A 118 -8.09 8.11 5.79
N ALA A 119 -7.34 7.01 6.01
CA ALA A 119 -7.77 5.70 5.53
C ALA A 119 -9.11 5.32 6.18
N PRO A 120 -10.05 4.74 5.41
CA PRO A 120 -11.25 4.16 5.99
C PRO A 120 -10.88 3.18 7.11
N GLU A 121 -11.61 3.21 8.21
CA GLU A 121 -11.45 2.18 9.24
C GLU A 121 -11.69 0.81 8.59
N GLU A 122 -10.71 -0.07 8.68
CA GLU A 122 -10.89 -1.45 8.26
C GLU A 122 -12.06 -2.04 9.07
N ALA A 123 -13.02 -2.63 8.37
CA ALA A 123 -14.11 -3.34 9.03
C ALA A 123 -13.50 -4.35 10.03
N PRO A 124 -14.03 -4.44 11.26
CA PRO A 124 -13.50 -5.37 12.24
C PRO A 124 -13.46 -6.77 11.65
N LEU A 125 -12.34 -7.45 11.86
CA LEU A 125 -12.18 -8.83 11.39
C LEU A 125 -13.35 -9.66 11.95
N ARG A 126 -13.94 -10.49 11.10
CA ARG A 126 -15.00 -11.42 11.51
C ARG A 126 -14.47 -12.31 12.64
N ALA A 127 -15.31 -12.56 13.62
CA ALA A 127 -14.96 -13.44 14.70
C ALA A 127 -14.63 -14.85 14.16
N PRO A 128 -13.61 -15.54 14.70
CA PRO A 128 -13.28 -16.90 14.29
C PRO A 128 -14.47 -17.85 14.36
N GLU A 129 -15.34 -17.66 15.33
CA GLU A 129 -16.57 -18.43 15.54
C GLU A 129 -17.53 -18.28 14.35
N GLU A 130 -17.74 -17.05 13.85
CA GLU A 130 -18.59 -16.79 12.67
C GLU A 130 -18.05 -17.46 11.42
N ILE A 131 -16.72 -17.46 11.26
CA ILE A 131 -16.07 -18.14 10.14
C ILE A 131 -16.25 -19.65 10.23
N LEU A 132 -16.10 -20.22 11.43
CA LEU A 132 -16.30 -21.64 11.65
C LEU A 132 -17.75 -22.07 11.40
N GLU A 133 -18.73 -21.28 11.85
CA GLU A 133 -20.16 -21.53 11.60
C GLU A 133 -20.47 -21.51 10.10
N GLU A 134 -19.95 -20.56 9.36
CA GLU A 134 -20.09 -20.50 7.89
C GLU A 134 -19.45 -21.71 7.21
N MET A 135 -18.26 -22.13 7.64
CA MET A 135 -17.59 -23.32 7.11
C MET A 135 -18.41 -24.59 7.34
N VAL A 136 -18.99 -24.76 8.54
CA VAL A 136 -19.86 -25.91 8.84
C VAL A 136 -21.12 -25.90 7.98
N ALA A 137 -21.73 -24.74 7.76
CA ALA A 137 -22.89 -24.60 6.90
C ALA A 137 -22.59 -24.98 5.43
N LEU A 138 -21.46 -24.49 4.88
CA LEU A 138 -21.01 -24.80 3.55
C LEU A 138 -20.64 -26.28 3.37
N ASP A 139 -20.09 -26.90 4.41
CA ASP A 139 -19.76 -28.34 4.39
C ASP A 139 -21.03 -29.21 4.36
N ALA A 140 -22.07 -28.80 5.10
CA ALA A 140 -23.38 -29.46 5.06
C ALA A 140 -24.03 -29.34 3.67
N GLU A 141 -24.03 -28.15 3.06
CA GLU A 141 -24.55 -27.93 1.71
C GLU A 141 -23.80 -28.77 0.67
N THR A 142 -22.47 -28.81 0.76
CA THR A 142 -21.62 -29.62 -0.11
C THR A 142 -21.97 -31.10 -0.02
N LYS A 143 -22.22 -31.60 1.21
CA LYS A 143 -22.61 -32.98 1.45
C LYS A 143 -23.96 -33.32 0.82
N ASP A 144 -24.94 -32.43 0.93
CA ASP A 144 -26.27 -32.60 0.35
C ASP A 144 -26.23 -32.61 -1.20
N ILE A 145 -25.43 -31.72 -1.78
CA ILE A 145 -25.18 -31.67 -3.23
C ILE A 145 -24.54 -32.98 -3.71
N LEU A 146 -23.51 -33.46 -3.03
CA LEU A 146 -22.84 -34.71 -3.36
C LEU A 146 -23.78 -35.93 -3.27
N GLN A 147 -24.66 -35.95 -2.25
CA GLN A 147 -25.68 -37.00 -2.12
C GLN A 147 -26.69 -36.94 -3.27
N SER A 148 -27.11 -35.74 -3.66
CA SER A 148 -28.01 -35.54 -4.80
C SER A 148 -27.40 -36.02 -6.11
N ILE A 149 -26.11 -35.74 -6.37
CA ILE A 149 -25.37 -36.21 -7.53
C ILE A 149 -25.29 -37.75 -7.51
N LYS A 150 -24.99 -38.38 -6.38
CA LYS A 150 -24.95 -39.84 -6.27
C LYS A 150 -26.29 -40.47 -6.61
N ASN A 151 -27.39 -39.88 -6.15
CA ASN A 151 -28.75 -40.38 -6.43
C ASN A 151 -29.12 -40.24 -7.92
N LEU A 152 -28.55 -39.27 -8.65
CA LEU A 152 -28.77 -39.10 -10.09
C LEU A 152 -27.93 -40.05 -10.94
N LEU A 153 -26.85 -40.61 -10.39
CA LEU A 153 -25.96 -41.53 -11.08
C LEU A 153 -26.27 -43.00 -10.79
N ALA A 154 -27.16 -43.28 -9.85
CA ALA A 154 -27.64 -44.64 -9.52
C ALA A 154 -28.89 -44.99 -10.28
#